data_d14596f23170eed5b2da06e9cbf01f1a
#
_entry.id   d14596f23170eed5b2da06e9cbf01f1a
#
_cell.length_a   1.000
_cell.length_b   1.000
_cell.length_c   1.000
_cell.angle_alpha   90.00
_cell.angle_beta   90.00
_cell.angle_gamma   90.00
#
_symmetry.space_group_name_H-M   'P 1'
#
loop_
_entity.id
_entity.type
_entity.pdbx_description
1 polymer ?
#
loop_
_entity_poly.entity_id
_entity_poly.type
_entity_poly.pdbx_seq_one_letter_code
_entity_poly.pdbx_strand_id
1 'polypeptide(L)'
;RPEVVTPSGTARVCESRGSSRLLRYLSMAEQASAWTSAFAKGSFVRKSSEFRDHVLADGPFEPASERYHLYVSHACPWAHRTLLSRALLGLEDVISVDVVDWRMQNDGSWGFNPNEAGATTDRVLGSTSLEMVYAAADPSWPSSPRIGTVPVLWDRHHATIVNNESREIVRMMSTSFAEAGLTNGCVLCPANLREAIDAMIDA
;
A
#
# COMPACT_ATOMS: atom_id res chain seq x y z
N ARG A 1 55.78 -3.15 45.44
CA ARG A 1 55.15 -3.17 44.08
C ARG A 1 54.34 -4.45 44.03
N PRO A 2 53.01 -4.42 43.86
CA PRO A 2 52.21 -5.59 43.60
C PRO A 2 52.10 -5.87 42.12
N GLU A 3 52.22 -7.14 41.74
CA GLU A 3 52.08 -7.69 40.42
C GLU A 3 50.61 -7.66 39.98
N VAL A 4 50.39 -7.24 38.73
CA VAL A 4 49.10 -7.27 38.08
C VAL A 4 48.92 -8.60 37.36
N VAL A 5 48.00 -9.42 37.85
CA VAL A 5 47.58 -10.67 37.20
C VAL A 5 46.50 -10.34 36.19
N THR A 6 46.73 -10.60 34.91
CA THR A 6 45.72 -10.55 33.84
C THR A 6 45.01 -11.91 33.76
N PRO A 7 43.67 -11.96 33.74
CA PRO A 7 42.96 -13.19 33.41
C PRO A 7 42.76 -13.32 31.90
N SER A 8 43.40 -14.33 31.33
CA SER A 8 43.05 -14.84 29.99
C SER A 8 41.73 -15.61 30.07
N GLY A 9 40.66 -14.96 29.61
CA GLY A 9 39.35 -15.57 29.45
C GLY A 9 38.96 -15.55 27.99
N THR A 10 39.15 -16.65 27.28
CA THR A 10 38.57 -16.89 25.95
C THR A 10 37.06 -17.03 26.08
N ALA A 11 36.34 -15.94 25.77
CA ALA A 11 34.91 -16.00 25.60
C ALA A 11 34.57 -16.82 24.34
N ARG A 12 34.01 -18.02 24.51
CA ARG A 12 33.37 -18.77 23.43
C ARG A 12 32.14 -18.00 23.03
N VAL A 13 32.16 -17.42 21.81
CA VAL A 13 30.97 -16.91 21.13
C VAL A 13 30.11 -18.11 20.76
N CYS A 14 28.97 -18.21 21.42
CA CYS A 14 27.94 -19.16 21.05
C CYS A 14 27.35 -18.72 19.73
N GLU A 15 27.75 -19.33 18.62
CA GLU A 15 27.08 -19.17 17.32
C GLU A 15 25.72 -19.84 17.39
N SER A 16 24.69 -19.07 17.72
CA SER A 16 23.32 -19.46 17.45
C SER A 16 23.13 -19.43 15.94
N ARG A 17 22.96 -20.61 15.33
CA ARG A 17 22.48 -20.76 13.96
C ARG A 17 21.03 -20.28 13.90
N GLY A 18 20.84 -18.97 13.93
CA GLY A 18 19.60 -18.28 13.58
C GLY A 18 19.71 -17.85 12.13
N SER A 19 18.84 -18.39 11.28
CA SER A 19 18.65 -17.95 9.89
C SER A 19 18.44 -16.44 9.86
N SER A 20 19.48 -15.66 9.73
CA SER A 20 19.39 -14.26 9.36
C SER A 20 18.99 -14.18 7.89
N ARG A 21 17.69 -14.25 7.62
CA ARG A 21 17.15 -13.61 6.42
C ARG A 21 17.41 -12.11 6.60
N LEU A 22 18.59 -11.67 6.27
CA LEU A 22 18.88 -10.28 5.98
C LEU A 22 17.97 -9.90 4.80
N LEU A 23 16.83 -9.26 5.12
CA LEU A 23 16.06 -8.48 4.16
C LEU A 23 17.06 -7.52 3.52
N ARG A 24 17.48 -7.81 2.29
CA ARG A 24 18.28 -6.88 1.50
C ARG A 24 17.32 -5.77 1.09
N TYR A 25 17.26 -4.73 1.91
CA TYR A 25 16.74 -3.46 1.43
C TYR A 25 17.59 -3.06 0.23
N LEU A 26 16.95 -2.73 -0.88
CA LEU A 26 17.61 -2.10 -2.01
C LEU A 26 18.38 -0.90 -1.48
N SER A 27 19.60 -0.68 -1.98
CA SER A 27 20.37 0.48 -1.58
C SER A 27 19.63 1.76 -1.96
N MET A 28 19.85 2.84 -1.22
CA MET A 28 19.24 4.16 -1.54
C MET A 28 19.53 4.58 -3.00
N ALA A 29 20.67 4.15 -3.57
CA ALA A 29 21.03 4.40 -4.95
C ALA A 29 20.15 3.62 -5.94
N GLU A 30 19.75 2.39 -5.65
CA GLU A 30 18.87 1.58 -6.51
C GLU A 30 17.42 2.09 -6.48
N GLN A 31 16.95 2.56 -5.32
CA GLN A 31 15.62 3.17 -5.20
C GLN A 31 15.58 4.55 -5.86
N ALA A 32 16.60 5.39 -5.67
CA ALA A 32 16.74 6.64 -6.38
C ALA A 32 16.79 6.43 -7.91
N SER A 33 17.41 5.35 -8.39
CA SER A 33 17.44 5.01 -9.82
C SER A 33 16.08 4.63 -10.39
N ALA A 34 15.21 4.00 -9.58
CA ALA A 34 13.84 3.66 -9.99
C ALA A 34 12.98 4.92 -10.21
N TRP A 35 13.13 5.95 -9.37
CA TRP A 35 12.47 7.25 -9.56
C TRP A 35 13.06 8.05 -10.71
N THR A 36 14.39 8.11 -10.84
CA THR A 36 15.03 8.82 -11.94
C THR A 36 14.73 8.19 -13.30
N SER A 37 14.55 6.87 -13.37
CA SER A 37 14.12 6.19 -14.60
C SER A 37 12.69 6.55 -15.02
N ALA A 38 11.81 6.87 -14.07
CA ALA A 38 10.45 7.33 -14.34
C ALA A 38 10.41 8.73 -15.00
N PHE A 39 11.45 9.54 -14.82
CA PHE A 39 11.60 10.86 -15.44
C PHE A 39 12.57 10.88 -16.65
N ALA A 40 12.90 9.71 -17.16
CA ALA A 40 13.79 9.63 -18.34
C ALA A 40 13.17 10.37 -19.53
N LYS A 41 13.93 11.30 -20.13
CA LYS A 41 13.53 12.08 -21.32
C LYS A 41 12.42 13.11 -21.09
N GLY A 42 12.20 13.60 -19.85
CA GLY A 42 11.25 14.69 -19.59
C GLY A 42 9.77 14.30 -19.62
N SER A 43 9.45 13.01 -19.72
CA SER A 43 8.08 12.50 -19.54
C SER A 43 8.03 11.55 -18.36
N PHE A 44 6.96 11.65 -17.58
CA PHE A 44 6.67 10.71 -16.49
C PHE A 44 6.10 9.42 -17.07
N VAL A 45 6.90 8.35 -17.09
CA VAL A 45 6.44 7.02 -17.50
C VAL A 45 6.09 6.23 -16.25
N ARG A 46 4.78 6.19 -15.95
CA ARG A 46 4.25 5.38 -14.85
C ARG A 46 4.30 3.91 -15.23
N LYS A 47 4.90 3.06 -14.37
CA LYS A 47 4.71 1.62 -14.48
C LYS A 47 3.24 1.28 -14.17
N SER A 48 2.70 0.28 -14.86
CA SER A 48 1.37 -0.23 -14.57
C SER A 48 1.31 -0.77 -13.14
N SER A 49 0.15 -0.62 -12.50
CA SER A 49 -0.13 -1.20 -11.19
C SER A 49 -0.06 -2.73 -11.28
N GLU A 50 0.54 -3.38 -10.30
CA GLU A 50 0.81 -4.83 -10.33
C GLU A 50 -0.32 -5.66 -9.70
N PHE A 51 -1.00 -5.10 -8.69
CA PHE A 51 -2.14 -5.73 -8.04
C PHE A 51 -3.43 -5.22 -8.70
N ARG A 52 -4.11 -6.09 -9.45
CA ARG A 52 -5.25 -5.72 -10.30
C ARG A 52 -6.45 -6.65 -10.13
N ASP A 53 -6.56 -7.33 -8.98
CA ASP A 53 -7.73 -8.12 -8.63
C ASP A 53 -8.95 -7.24 -8.34
N HIS A 54 -10.12 -7.83 -8.37
CA HIS A 54 -11.38 -7.10 -8.23
C HIS A 54 -12.24 -7.68 -7.12
N VAL A 55 -12.91 -6.79 -6.39
CA VAL A 55 -13.99 -7.15 -5.46
C VAL A 55 -15.22 -7.48 -6.29
N LEU A 56 -15.69 -8.73 -6.23
CA LEU A 56 -16.82 -9.27 -6.99
C LEU A 56 -17.62 -10.23 -6.11
N ALA A 57 -18.94 -10.26 -6.25
CA ALA A 57 -19.82 -11.12 -5.45
C ALA A 57 -19.50 -12.61 -5.57
N ASP A 58 -19.09 -13.05 -6.76
CA ASP A 58 -18.77 -14.47 -7.06
C ASP A 58 -17.26 -14.73 -7.13
N GLY A 59 -16.44 -13.83 -6.57
CA GLY A 59 -14.98 -13.90 -6.60
C GLY A 59 -14.36 -14.25 -5.24
N PRO A 60 -13.04 -14.38 -5.17
CA PRO A 60 -12.34 -14.58 -3.90
C PRO A 60 -12.44 -13.36 -2.97
N PHE A 61 -12.65 -12.18 -3.54
CA PHE A 61 -12.77 -10.91 -2.84
C PHE A 61 -14.23 -10.43 -2.90
N GLU A 62 -15.08 -11.01 -2.04
CA GLU A 62 -16.48 -10.62 -1.94
C GLU A 62 -16.65 -9.27 -1.23
N PRO A 63 -17.59 -8.40 -1.65
CA PRO A 63 -17.86 -7.15 -0.95
C PRO A 63 -18.45 -7.43 0.45
N ALA A 64 -17.80 -6.94 1.49
CA ALA A 64 -18.21 -7.12 2.88
C ALA A 64 -17.80 -5.91 3.72
N SER A 65 -18.61 -5.58 4.73
CA SER A 65 -18.28 -4.55 5.71
C SER A 65 -17.08 -4.96 6.56
N GLU A 66 -16.21 -4.00 6.92
CA GLU A 66 -15.04 -4.15 7.79
C GLU A 66 -13.95 -5.10 7.26
N ARG A 67 -14.16 -5.74 6.09
CA ARG A 67 -13.19 -6.64 5.46
C ARG A 67 -12.03 -5.87 4.83
N TYR A 68 -12.32 -4.75 4.20
CA TYR A 68 -11.34 -4.01 3.41
C TYR A 68 -10.75 -2.83 4.16
N HIS A 69 -9.49 -2.53 3.81
CA HIS A 69 -8.76 -1.41 4.34
C HIS A 69 -8.07 -0.64 3.21
N LEU A 70 -8.09 0.68 3.27
CA LEU A 70 -7.50 1.55 2.27
C LEU A 70 -6.27 2.25 2.83
N TYR A 71 -5.11 2.04 2.22
CA TYR A 71 -3.91 2.82 2.51
C TYR A 71 -3.79 3.97 1.52
N VAL A 72 -3.58 5.18 2.04
CA VAL A 72 -3.58 6.42 1.25
C VAL A 72 -2.49 7.38 1.71
N SER A 73 -2.19 8.40 0.89
CA SER A 73 -1.49 9.62 1.31
C SER A 73 -2.34 10.83 0.93
N HIS A 74 -2.45 11.80 1.82
CA HIS A 74 -3.12 13.07 1.51
C HIS A 74 -2.40 13.90 0.43
N ALA A 75 -1.11 13.66 0.20
CA ALA A 75 -0.34 14.30 -0.87
C ALA A 75 -0.58 13.70 -2.26
N CYS A 76 -1.24 12.52 -2.35
CA CYS A 76 -1.41 11.80 -3.61
C CYS A 76 -2.80 12.07 -4.21
N PRO A 77 -2.91 12.69 -5.41
CA PRO A 77 -4.20 12.96 -6.05
C PRO A 77 -4.94 11.69 -6.47
N TRP A 78 -4.21 10.61 -6.80
CA TRP A 78 -4.83 9.32 -7.11
C TRP A 78 -5.44 8.65 -5.87
N ALA A 79 -4.79 8.76 -4.71
CA ALA A 79 -5.35 8.29 -3.45
C ALA A 79 -6.53 9.18 -3.00
N HIS A 80 -6.47 10.48 -3.25
CA HIS A 80 -7.53 11.43 -2.89
C HIS A 80 -8.88 11.06 -3.54
N ARG A 81 -8.90 10.66 -4.84
CA ARG A 81 -10.16 10.26 -5.48
C ARG A 81 -10.80 9.02 -4.85
N THR A 82 -10.00 8.11 -4.26
CA THR A 82 -10.55 6.94 -3.55
C THR A 82 -11.16 7.33 -2.20
N LEU A 83 -10.53 8.28 -1.49
CA LEU A 83 -11.10 8.86 -0.26
C LEU A 83 -12.40 9.61 -0.54
N LEU A 84 -12.41 10.42 -1.61
CA LEU A 84 -13.60 11.17 -2.02
C LEU A 84 -14.75 10.21 -2.39
N SER A 85 -14.47 9.16 -3.17
CA SER A 85 -15.48 8.17 -3.53
C SER A 85 -16.00 7.42 -2.32
N ARG A 86 -15.13 7.04 -1.38
CA ARG A 86 -15.49 6.41 -0.12
C ARG A 86 -16.47 7.28 0.69
N ALA A 87 -16.20 8.58 0.81
CA ALA A 87 -17.05 9.52 1.53
C ALA A 87 -18.39 9.75 0.80
N LEU A 88 -18.37 9.99 -0.51
CA LEU A 88 -19.60 10.21 -1.29
C LEU A 88 -20.54 9.01 -1.30
N LEU A 89 -19.99 7.79 -1.22
CA LEU A 89 -20.75 6.54 -1.20
C LEU A 89 -21.16 6.10 0.22
N GLY A 90 -20.74 6.82 1.27
CA GLY A 90 -21.04 6.48 2.67
C GLY A 90 -20.35 5.19 3.13
N LEU A 91 -19.12 4.94 2.66
CA LEU A 91 -18.36 3.72 2.96
C LEU A 91 -17.40 3.88 4.15
N GLU A 92 -17.55 4.92 4.98
CA GLU A 92 -16.64 5.23 6.09
C GLU A 92 -16.62 4.13 7.15
N ASP A 93 -17.76 3.52 7.41
CA ASP A 93 -17.90 2.41 8.36
C ASP A 93 -17.68 1.03 7.69
N VAL A 94 -17.60 0.99 6.35
CA VAL A 94 -17.44 -0.26 5.57
C VAL A 94 -15.98 -0.54 5.24
N ILE A 95 -15.24 0.50 4.87
CA ILE A 95 -13.82 0.42 4.47
C ILE A 95 -13.02 1.34 5.39
N SER A 96 -12.18 0.80 6.23
CA SER A 96 -11.29 1.58 7.10
C SER A 96 -10.12 2.17 6.32
N VAL A 97 -9.45 3.19 6.87
CA VAL A 97 -8.36 3.93 6.20
C VAL A 97 -7.20 4.15 7.16
N ASP A 98 -5.97 3.92 6.68
CA ASP A 98 -4.76 4.45 7.30
C ASP A 98 -4.00 5.32 6.30
N VAL A 99 -3.35 6.35 6.83
CA VAL A 99 -2.73 7.41 6.05
C VAL A 99 -1.22 7.38 6.27
N VAL A 100 -0.45 7.18 5.20
CA VAL A 100 0.99 7.34 5.24
C VAL A 100 1.37 8.82 5.27
N ASP A 101 2.61 9.13 5.67
CA ASP A 101 3.17 10.47 5.67
C ASP A 101 2.92 11.16 4.32
N TRP A 102 2.73 12.47 4.34
CA TRP A 102 2.59 13.29 3.13
C TRP A 102 3.90 13.41 2.34
N ARG A 103 5.02 13.17 3.00
CA ARG A 103 6.37 13.23 2.42
C ARG A 103 6.99 11.84 2.37
N MET A 104 7.43 11.44 1.19
CA MET A 104 8.25 10.24 1.04
C MET A 104 9.56 10.37 1.82
N GLN A 105 10.00 9.28 2.41
CA GLN A 105 11.30 9.18 3.08
C GLN A 105 12.46 9.28 2.08
N ASN A 106 13.68 9.48 2.57
CA ASN A 106 14.86 9.62 1.71
C ASN A 106 15.16 8.39 0.85
N ASP A 107 14.71 7.21 1.29
CA ASP A 107 14.82 5.94 0.57
C ASP A 107 13.69 5.74 -0.45
N GLY A 108 12.78 6.70 -0.62
CA GLY A 108 11.64 6.63 -1.52
C GLY A 108 10.44 5.86 -0.97
N SER A 109 10.48 5.43 0.28
CA SER A 109 9.37 4.74 0.93
C SER A 109 8.32 5.72 1.50
N TRP A 110 7.11 5.21 1.72
CA TRP A 110 6.05 5.90 2.46
C TRP A 110 6.01 5.38 3.89
N GLY A 111 6.26 6.25 4.87
CA GLY A 111 6.23 5.91 6.29
C GLY A 111 4.83 6.05 6.92
N PHE A 112 4.55 5.26 7.96
CA PHE A 112 3.45 5.50 8.88
C PHE A 112 3.98 6.24 10.11
N ASN A 113 3.73 7.55 10.19
CA ASN A 113 4.25 8.39 11.26
C ASN A 113 3.12 9.20 11.91
N PRO A 114 2.56 8.75 13.03
CA PRO A 114 1.45 9.43 13.70
C PRO A 114 1.83 10.80 14.31
N ASN A 115 3.12 11.16 14.34
CA ASN A 115 3.56 12.48 14.77
C ASN A 115 3.49 13.54 13.64
N GLU A 116 3.34 13.11 12.39
CA GLU A 116 3.11 14.01 11.27
C GLU A 116 1.62 14.31 11.08
N ALA A 117 1.31 15.55 10.76
CA ALA A 117 -0.07 16.00 10.64
C ALA A 117 -0.83 15.23 9.56
N GLY A 118 -1.90 14.57 9.96
CA GLY A 118 -2.77 13.80 9.06
C GLY A 118 -2.29 12.38 8.73
N ALA A 119 -1.11 11.97 9.19
CA ALA A 119 -0.67 10.58 9.07
C ALA A 119 -1.15 9.74 10.27
N THR A 120 -1.22 8.43 10.08
CA THR A 120 -1.64 7.46 11.11
C THR A 120 -0.58 6.39 11.33
N THR A 121 -0.78 5.54 12.32
CA THR A 121 -0.14 4.21 12.36
C THR A 121 -0.85 3.27 11.40
N ASP A 122 -0.18 2.21 10.98
CA ASP A 122 -0.84 1.06 10.34
C ASP A 122 -1.56 0.23 11.41
N ARG A 123 -2.89 0.27 11.44
CA ARG A 123 -3.75 -0.44 12.41
C ARG A 123 -4.07 -1.87 11.99
N VAL A 124 -3.67 -2.28 10.79
CA VAL A 124 -3.95 -3.62 10.24
C VAL A 124 -2.79 -4.57 10.48
N LEU A 125 -1.57 -4.18 10.09
CA LEU A 125 -0.39 -5.02 10.15
C LEU A 125 0.65 -4.52 11.18
N GLY A 126 0.49 -3.29 11.69
CA GLY A 126 1.49 -2.65 12.55
C GLY A 126 2.78 -2.30 11.82
N SER A 127 2.72 -2.13 10.50
CA SER A 127 3.87 -1.81 9.66
C SER A 127 4.37 -0.40 9.93
N THR A 128 5.67 -0.17 9.76
CA THR A 128 6.27 1.17 9.85
C THR A 128 6.38 1.85 8.48
N SER A 129 6.25 1.09 7.39
CA SER A 129 6.26 1.62 6.02
C SER A 129 5.29 0.86 5.10
N LEU A 130 4.92 1.49 4.01
CA LEU A 130 4.05 0.90 2.98
C LEU A 130 4.75 -0.27 2.27
N GLU A 131 6.06 -0.25 2.15
CA GLU A 131 6.85 -1.36 1.59
C GLU A 131 6.67 -2.65 2.38
N MET A 132 6.49 -2.57 3.71
CA MET A 132 6.17 -3.74 4.54
C MET A 132 4.78 -4.29 4.24
N VAL A 133 3.81 -3.43 3.92
CA VAL A 133 2.47 -3.85 3.47
C VAL A 133 2.55 -4.61 2.14
N TYR A 134 3.33 -4.09 1.19
CA TYR A 134 3.57 -4.76 -0.08
C TYR A 134 4.32 -6.09 0.09
N ALA A 135 5.33 -6.12 0.96
CA ALA A 135 6.08 -7.34 1.26
C ALA A 135 5.22 -8.41 1.96
N ALA A 136 4.21 -8.01 2.73
CA ALA A 136 3.24 -8.92 3.32
C ALA A 136 2.33 -9.57 2.26
N ALA A 137 1.95 -8.82 1.22
CA ALA A 137 1.16 -9.33 0.10
C ALA A 137 1.98 -10.17 -0.89
N ASP A 138 3.23 -9.77 -1.13
CA ASP A 138 4.15 -10.46 -2.05
C ASP A 138 5.53 -10.60 -1.40
N PRO A 139 5.88 -11.79 -0.90
CA PRO A 139 7.20 -12.04 -0.27
C PRO A 139 8.40 -11.78 -1.20
N SER A 140 8.20 -11.69 -2.51
CA SER A 140 9.26 -11.34 -3.48
C SER A 140 9.50 -9.82 -3.58
N TRP A 141 8.62 -9.01 -3.01
CA TRP A 141 8.66 -7.54 -3.10
C TRP A 141 10.01 -6.94 -2.74
N PRO A 142 10.67 -7.31 -1.63
CA PRO A 142 11.94 -6.71 -1.22
C PRO A 142 13.10 -6.98 -2.18
N SER A 143 12.97 -7.96 -3.08
CA SER A 143 14.03 -8.36 -4.03
C SER A 143 13.94 -7.62 -5.37
N SER A 144 12.96 -6.73 -5.54
CA SER A 144 12.68 -6.02 -6.79
C SER A 144 12.87 -4.52 -6.63
N PRO A 145 13.35 -3.80 -7.65
CA PRO A 145 13.37 -2.33 -7.65
C PRO A 145 11.98 -1.75 -7.88
N ARG A 146 11.02 -2.18 -7.05
CA ARG A 146 9.63 -1.71 -7.05
C ARG A 146 9.43 -0.72 -5.91
N ILE A 147 8.53 0.23 -6.12
CA ILE A 147 8.16 1.23 -5.12
C ILE A 147 6.69 1.04 -4.81
N GLY A 148 6.38 0.96 -3.52
CA GLY A 148 5.01 0.93 -3.05
C GLY A 148 4.29 2.23 -3.41
N THR A 149 3.13 2.11 -4.03
CA THR A 149 2.29 3.26 -4.43
C THR A 149 1.00 3.30 -3.64
N VAL A 150 0.41 4.49 -3.52
CA VAL A 150 -0.92 4.68 -2.95
C VAL A 150 -1.88 5.18 -4.04
N PRO A 151 -3.18 4.82 -3.97
CA PRO A 151 -3.87 4.03 -2.93
C PRO A 151 -3.57 2.54 -3.01
N VAL A 152 -3.83 1.83 -1.90
CA VAL A 152 -3.83 0.37 -1.83
C VAL A 152 -5.14 -0.07 -1.20
N LEU A 153 -5.87 -0.98 -1.86
CA LEU A 153 -7.01 -1.69 -1.27
C LEU A 153 -6.52 -3.05 -0.75
N TRP A 154 -6.53 -3.18 0.56
CA TRP A 154 -6.10 -4.38 1.30
C TRP A 154 -7.30 -5.23 1.70
N ASP A 155 -7.21 -6.54 1.53
CA ASP A 155 -8.16 -7.51 2.10
C ASP A 155 -7.60 -8.11 3.41
N ARG A 156 -8.30 -7.86 4.51
CA ARG A 156 -7.93 -8.39 5.84
C ARG A 156 -8.13 -9.90 5.93
N HIS A 157 -9.06 -10.47 5.17
CA HIS A 157 -9.40 -11.88 5.22
C HIS A 157 -8.30 -12.75 4.59
N HIS A 158 -7.84 -12.37 3.40
CA HIS A 158 -6.75 -13.08 2.72
C HIS A 158 -5.36 -12.52 3.05
N ALA A 159 -5.27 -11.45 3.84
CA ALA A 159 -4.03 -10.76 4.19
C ALA A 159 -3.19 -10.43 2.95
N THR A 160 -3.81 -9.77 1.96
CA THR A 160 -3.17 -9.41 0.69
C THR A 160 -3.70 -8.10 0.12
N ILE A 161 -2.97 -7.54 -0.83
CA ILE A 161 -3.42 -6.42 -1.65
C ILE A 161 -4.36 -6.94 -2.73
N VAL A 162 -5.58 -6.40 -2.78
CA VAL A 162 -6.52 -6.67 -3.86
C VAL A 162 -6.14 -5.84 -5.09
N ASN A 163 -5.96 -4.54 -4.89
CA ASN A 163 -5.78 -3.62 -6.01
C ASN A 163 -5.02 -2.36 -5.57
N ASN A 164 -4.14 -1.86 -6.42
CA ASN A 164 -3.45 -0.58 -6.22
C ASN A 164 -3.62 0.39 -7.40
N GLU A 165 -4.63 0.17 -8.26
CA GLU A 165 -5.04 1.11 -9.30
C GLU A 165 -6.27 1.91 -8.86
N SER A 166 -6.07 3.17 -8.58
CA SER A 166 -7.10 4.04 -8.01
C SER A 166 -8.39 4.10 -8.83
N ARG A 167 -8.32 4.03 -10.17
CA ARG A 167 -9.49 4.02 -11.06
C ARG A 167 -10.35 2.78 -10.82
N GLU A 168 -9.72 1.63 -10.67
CA GLU A 168 -10.41 0.37 -10.43
C GLU A 168 -10.98 0.29 -9.01
N ILE A 169 -10.24 0.80 -8.03
CA ILE A 169 -10.74 0.90 -6.64
C ILE A 169 -12.01 1.76 -6.59
N VAL A 170 -12.02 2.93 -7.24
CA VAL A 170 -13.22 3.78 -7.35
C VAL A 170 -14.37 3.05 -8.07
N ARG A 171 -14.05 2.29 -9.12
CA ARG A 171 -15.05 1.49 -9.85
C ARG A 171 -15.67 0.42 -8.93
N MET A 172 -14.86 -0.34 -8.21
CA MET A 172 -15.33 -1.36 -7.28
C MET A 172 -16.22 -0.78 -6.18
N MET A 173 -15.82 0.36 -5.58
CA MET A 173 -16.65 1.07 -4.59
C MET A 173 -18.00 1.49 -5.18
N SER A 174 -18.02 1.94 -6.44
CA SER A 174 -19.21 2.45 -7.10
C SER A 174 -20.14 1.36 -7.68
N THR A 175 -19.65 0.13 -7.81
CA THR A 175 -20.42 -0.99 -8.40
C THR A 175 -20.57 -2.13 -7.40
N SER A 176 -19.53 -2.91 -7.14
CA SER A 176 -19.60 -4.13 -6.31
C SER A 176 -20.10 -3.86 -4.90
N PHE A 177 -19.64 -2.79 -4.24
CA PHE A 177 -20.13 -2.42 -2.91
C PHE A 177 -21.56 -1.87 -2.97
N ALA A 178 -21.94 -1.17 -4.04
CA ALA A 178 -23.30 -0.69 -4.23
C ALA A 178 -24.27 -1.85 -4.52
N GLU A 179 -23.90 -2.79 -5.38
CA GLU A 179 -24.66 -4.01 -5.69
C GLU A 179 -24.88 -4.89 -4.44
N ALA A 180 -23.90 -4.89 -3.52
CA ALA A 180 -24.02 -5.56 -2.23
C ALA A 180 -24.84 -4.78 -1.17
N GLY A 181 -25.38 -3.61 -1.50
CA GLY A 181 -26.17 -2.78 -0.59
C GLY A 181 -25.37 -2.11 0.54
N LEU A 182 -24.05 -1.96 0.35
CA LEU A 182 -23.14 -1.41 1.36
C LEU A 182 -22.94 0.11 1.26
N THR A 183 -23.54 0.77 0.25
CA THR A 183 -23.44 2.21 0.03
C THR A 183 -24.69 2.95 0.48
N ASN A 184 -24.62 4.27 0.56
CA ASN A 184 -25.75 5.15 0.88
C ASN A 184 -26.74 5.40 -0.29
N GLY A 185 -26.58 4.68 -1.42
CA GLY A 185 -27.41 4.82 -2.61
C GLY A 185 -26.93 5.90 -3.58
N CYS A 186 -25.84 6.63 -3.30
CA CYS A 186 -25.23 7.53 -4.28
C CYS A 186 -24.69 6.75 -5.47
N VAL A 187 -24.90 7.26 -6.68
CA VAL A 187 -24.50 6.59 -7.93
C VAL A 187 -23.41 7.41 -8.61
N LEU A 188 -22.15 6.98 -8.49
CA LEU A 188 -21.02 7.62 -9.17
C LEU A 188 -20.76 7.06 -10.58
N CYS A 189 -21.25 5.86 -10.88
CA CYS A 189 -21.09 5.19 -12.16
C CYS A 189 -22.44 4.64 -12.67
N PRO A 190 -23.33 5.48 -13.23
CA PRO A 190 -24.59 5.02 -13.80
C PRO A 190 -24.35 3.98 -14.90
N ALA A 191 -25.14 2.90 -14.91
CA ALA A 191 -24.97 1.78 -15.82
C ALA A 191 -25.03 2.21 -17.30
N ASN A 192 -25.94 3.12 -17.63
CA ASN A 192 -26.13 3.67 -18.99
C ASN A 192 -25.00 4.62 -19.45
N LEU A 193 -24.11 5.05 -18.56
CA LEU A 193 -22.98 5.94 -18.89
C LEU A 193 -21.64 5.23 -18.77
N ARG A 194 -21.61 3.96 -18.35
CA ARG A 194 -20.37 3.22 -18.06
C ARG A 194 -19.40 3.22 -19.23
N GLU A 195 -19.86 2.87 -20.43
CA GLU A 195 -19.04 2.85 -21.64
C GLU A 195 -18.48 4.24 -22.00
N ALA A 196 -19.30 5.28 -21.87
CA ALA A 196 -18.85 6.64 -22.15
C ALA A 196 -17.82 7.13 -21.13
N ILE A 197 -18.00 6.77 -19.86
CA ILE A 197 -17.03 7.06 -18.79
C ILE A 197 -15.70 6.36 -19.08
N ASP A 198 -15.72 5.08 -19.45
CA ASP A 198 -14.52 4.31 -19.75
C ASP A 198 -13.79 4.86 -20.98
N ALA A 199 -14.52 5.16 -22.07
CA ALA A 199 -13.93 5.77 -23.26
C ALA A 199 -13.27 7.13 -22.98
N MET A 200 -13.86 7.95 -22.11
CA MET A 200 -13.28 9.24 -21.74
C MET A 200 -12.02 9.09 -20.84
N ILE A 201 -11.97 8.06 -20.01
CA ILE A 201 -10.82 7.81 -19.11
C ILE A 201 -9.64 7.21 -19.88
N ASP A 202 -9.90 6.44 -20.95
CA ASP A 202 -8.88 5.75 -21.75
C ASP A 202 -8.35 6.63 -22.91
N ALA A 203 -8.92 7.81 -23.14
CA ALA A 203 -8.49 8.79 -24.13
C ALA A 203 -7.32 9.65 -23.65
#